data_f3029616ebe763e418903b721a269be5
#
_entry.id   f3029616ebe763e418903b721a269be5
#
_cell.length_a   1.000
_cell.length_b   1.000
_cell.length_c   1.000
_cell.angle_alpha   90.00
_cell.angle_beta   90.00
_cell.angle_gamma   90.00
#
_symmetry.space_group_name_H-M   'P 1'
#
loop_
_entity.id
_entity.type
_entity.pdbx_description
1 polymer ?
#
loop_
_entity_poly.entity_id
_entity_poly.type
_entity_poly.pdbx_seq_one_letter_code
_entity_poly.pdbx_strand_id
1 'polypeptide(L)'
;MNCDDDKAAIALAALGHAARLSVFRLLVKAGPDGLMVGEIGAHLDMPLSTLAHHLRALKQAGLISQMRAGREVLTRAETAALHGVVDYLLSECCQGVHPRAQSA
;
A
#
# COMPACT_ATOMS: atom_id res chain seq x y z
N MET A 1 0.84 2.43 -15.09
CA MET A 1 1.82 1.60 -14.39
C MET A 1 1.45 0.14 -14.57
N ASN A 2 2.39 -0.66 -15.03
CA ASN A 2 2.12 -2.07 -15.24
C ASN A 2 2.20 -2.83 -13.92
N CYS A 3 1.16 -3.62 -13.64
CA CYS A 3 1.13 -4.50 -12.50
C CYS A 3 1.22 -5.94 -12.98
N ASP A 4 1.94 -6.76 -12.26
CA ASP A 4 2.05 -8.19 -12.49
C ASP A 4 1.93 -8.93 -11.15
N ASP A 5 2.03 -10.24 -11.19
CA ASP A 5 1.90 -11.07 -9.97
C ASP A 5 2.90 -10.65 -8.90
N ASP A 6 4.14 -10.41 -9.27
CA ASP A 6 5.18 -10.07 -8.31
C ASP A 6 4.89 -8.73 -7.63
N LYS A 7 4.53 -7.72 -8.41
CA LYS A 7 4.19 -6.39 -7.87
C LYS A 7 2.96 -6.44 -7.00
N ALA A 8 1.93 -7.16 -7.43
CA ALA A 8 0.71 -7.33 -6.65
C ALA A 8 1.01 -8.04 -5.34
N ALA A 9 1.83 -9.10 -5.38
CA ALA A 9 2.19 -9.85 -4.17
C ALA A 9 2.96 -8.98 -3.18
N ILE A 10 3.89 -8.16 -3.65
CA ILE A 10 4.65 -7.24 -2.78
C ILE A 10 3.72 -6.25 -2.10
N ALA A 11 2.79 -5.65 -2.85
CA ALA A 11 1.84 -4.69 -2.31
C ALA A 11 0.92 -5.35 -1.28
N LEU A 12 0.38 -6.52 -1.59
CA LEU A 12 -0.50 -7.24 -0.69
C LEU A 12 0.22 -7.71 0.58
N ALA A 13 1.48 -8.14 0.44
CA ALA A 13 2.29 -8.53 1.59
C ALA A 13 2.54 -7.34 2.52
N ALA A 14 2.80 -6.17 1.96
CA ALA A 14 2.99 -4.96 2.76
C ALA A 14 1.72 -4.60 3.53
N LEU A 15 0.55 -4.78 2.92
CA LEU A 15 -0.74 -4.49 3.57
C LEU A 15 -1.25 -5.63 4.44
N GLY A 16 -0.63 -6.80 4.35
CA GLY A 16 -1.07 -7.98 5.10
C GLY A 16 -0.68 -7.99 6.58
N HIS A 17 -0.35 -6.83 7.13
CA HIS A 17 0.00 -6.64 8.53
C HIS A 17 -0.94 -5.59 9.11
N ALA A 18 -1.63 -5.92 10.19
CA ALA A 18 -2.69 -5.05 10.73
C ALA A 18 -2.22 -3.62 10.99
N ALA A 19 -1.03 -3.46 11.57
CA ALA A 19 -0.50 -2.12 11.86
C ALA A 19 -0.22 -1.33 10.58
N ARG A 20 0.33 -1.97 9.57
CA ARG A 20 0.59 -1.30 8.28
C ARG A 20 -0.70 -0.94 7.57
N LEU A 21 -1.69 -1.81 7.64
CA LEU A 21 -3.00 -1.51 7.09
C LEU A 21 -3.61 -0.28 7.75
N SER A 22 -3.48 -0.16 9.08
CA SER A 22 -3.94 1.01 9.82
C SER A 22 -3.22 2.29 9.37
N VAL A 23 -1.91 2.22 9.19
CA VAL A 23 -1.12 3.34 8.69
C VAL A 23 -1.62 3.76 7.30
N PHE A 24 -1.73 2.79 6.40
CA PHE A 24 -2.14 3.08 5.02
C PHE A 24 -3.55 3.68 4.97
N ARG A 25 -4.49 3.11 5.72
CA ARG A 25 -5.86 3.63 5.75
C ARG A 25 -5.94 5.04 6.31
N LEU A 26 -5.13 5.35 7.33
CA LEU A 26 -5.06 6.72 7.84
C LEU A 26 -4.59 7.68 6.75
N LEU A 27 -3.58 7.30 5.98
CA LEU A 27 -3.07 8.13 4.89
C LEU A 27 -4.08 8.29 3.77
N VAL A 28 -4.85 7.25 3.48
CA VAL A 28 -5.95 7.35 2.50
C VAL A 28 -6.97 8.39 2.96
N LYS A 29 -7.33 8.36 4.24
CA LYS A 29 -8.27 9.33 4.81
C LYS A 29 -7.72 10.75 4.76
N ALA A 30 -6.41 10.91 4.96
CA ALA A 30 -5.77 12.21 4.92
C ALA A 30 -5.79 12.83 3.51
N GLY A 31 -5.82 11.99 2.49
CA GLY A 31 -5.87 12.45 1.12
C GLY A 31 -4.54 12.95 0.57
N PRO A 32 -4.58 13.71 -0.54
CA PRO A 32 -3.34 14.10 -1.25
C PRO A 32 -2.41 14.99 -0.44
N ASP A 33 -2.92 15.70 0.55
CA ASP A 33 -2.09 16.57 1.40
C ASP A 33 -1.19 15.76 2.34
N GLY A 34 -1.55 14.52 2.63
CA GLY A 34 -0.75 13.65 3.47
C GLY A 34 -0.69 14.06 4.92
N LEU A 35 0.20 13.40 5.65
CA LEU A 35 0.46 13.69 7.07
C LEU A 35 1.96 13.67 7.31
N MET A 36 2.41 14.48 8.25
CA MET A 36 3.77 14.36 8.77
C MET A 36 3.92 13.10 9.59
N VAL A 37 5.10 12.52 9.60
CA VAL A 37 5.36 11.27 10.31
C VAL A 37 4.97 11.38 11.78
N GLY A 38 5.28 12.51 12.43
CA GLY A 38 4.89 12.73 13.82
C GLY A 38 3.39 12.71 14.02
N GLU A 39 2.62 13.25 13.07
CA GLU A 39 1.16 13.23 13.13
C GLU A 39 0.62 11.81 13.01
N ILE A 40 1.20 11.00 12.15
CA ILE A 40 0.79 9.61 11.99
C ILE A 40 0.99 8.85 13.31
N GLY A 41 2.18 9.01 13.91
CA GLY A 41 2.48 8.37 15.19
C GLY A 41 1.52 8.78 16.30
N ALA A 42 1.17 10.06 16.33
CA ALA A 42 0.22 10.58 17.33
C ALA A 42 -1.18 10.00 17.10
N HIS A 43 -1.66 9.98 15.87
CA HIS A 43 -2.97 9.44 15.55
C HIS A 43 -3.11 7.97 15.91
N LEU A 44 -2.06 7.19 15.72
CA LEU A 44 -2.10 5.75 15.90
C LEU A 44 -1.52 5.30 17.25
N ASP A 45 -1.07 6.25 18.06
CA ASP A 45 -0.39 5.97 19.33
C ASP A 45 0.74 4.94 19.11
N MET A 46 1.58 5.24 18.14
CA MET A 46 2.63 4.32 17.70
C MET A 46 3.99 4.98 17.88
N PRO A 47 4.96 4.28 18.52
CA PRO A 47 6.32 4.81 18.62
C PRO A 47 6.91 5.06 17.25
N LEU A 48 7.69 6.14 17.12
CA LEU A 48 8.24 6.55 15.82
C LEU A 48 9.17 5.50 15.22
N SER A 49 9.91 4.76 16.04
CA SER A 49 10.77 3.68 15.54
C SER A 49 9.98 2.55 14.90
N THR A 50 8.87 2.19 15.52
CA THR A 50 7.96 1.16 14.98
C THR A 50 7.31 1.67 13.70
N LEU A 51 6.83 2.92 13.73
CA LEU A 51 6.22 3.53 12.56
C LEU A 51 7.18 3.60 11.39
N ALA A 52 8.45 3.99 11.64
CA ALA A 52 9.46 4.08 10.59
C ALA A 52 9.64 2.75 9.86
N HIS A 53 9.59 1.65 10.62
CA HIS A 53 9.68 0.30 10.04
C HIS A 53 8.50 0.02 9.09
N HIS A 54 7.30 0.35 9.53
CA HIS A 54 6.10 0.14 8.71
C HIS A 54 6.08 1.06 7.48
N LEU A 55 6.49 2.31 7.64
CA LEU A 55 6.55 3.24 6.52
C LEU A 55 7.57 2.79 5.48
N ARG A 56 8.70 2.24 5.92
CA ARG A 56 9.69 1.72 4.98
C ARG A 56 9.12 0.59 4.14
N ALA A 57 8.42 -0.35 4.76
CA ALA A 57 7.80 -1.47 4.05
C ALA A 57 6.77 -0.97 3.02
N LEU A 58 5.93 -0.02 3.41
CA LEU A 58 4.93 0.55 2.51
C LEU A 58 5.58 1.31 1.36
N LYS A 59 6.64 2.05 1.64
CA LYS A 59 7.36 2.81 0.62
C LYS A 59 8.03 1.88 -0.39
N GLN A 60 8.67 0.81 0.08
CA GLN A 60 9.31 -0.16 -0.80
C GLN A 60 8.29 -0.86 -1.70
N ALA A 61 7.07 -1.02 -1.22
CA ALA A 61 5.99 -1.62 -2.02
C ALA A 61 5.33 -0.61 -2.97
N GLY A 62 5.74 0.66 -2.95
CA GLY A 62 5.18 1.68 -3.82
C GLY A 62 3.81 2.19 -3.38
N LEU A 63 3.38 1.88 -2.17
CA LEU A 63 2.04 2.24 -1.69
C LEU A 63 1.98 3.61 -1.04
N ILE A 64 3.10 4.18 -0.68
CA ILE A 64 3.21 5.53 -0.15
C ILE A 64 4.37 6.25 -0.80
N SER A 65 4.33 7.57 -0.76
CA SER A 65 5.46 8.42 -1.11
C SER A 65 5.77 9.35 0.05
N GLN A 66 7.01 9.80 0.11
CA GLN A 66 7.47 10.68 1.17
C GLN A 66 8.23 11.84 0.58
N MET A 67 8.04 13.01 1.18
CA MET A 67 8.72 14.24 0.78
C MET A 67 9.24 14.94 2.01
N ARG A 68 10.49 15.39 1.95
CA ARG A 68 11.06 16.13 3.04
C ARG A 68 10.47 17.53 3.11
N ALA A 69 10.03 17.92 4.30
CA ALA A 69 9.47 19.25 4.56
C ALA A 69 10.18 19.81 5.80
N GLY A 70 11.33 20.46 5.57
CA GLY A 70 12.16 20.92 6.66
C GLY A 70 12.76 19.75 7.43
N ARG A 71 12.48 19.68 8.73
CA ARG A 71 12.95 18.60 9.61
C ARG A 71 11.99 17.42 9.62
N GLU A 72 10.84 17.57 9.02
CA GLU A 72 9.80 16.54 9.02
C GLU A 72 9.72 15.87 7.67
N VAL A 73 9.01 14.76 7.63
CA VAL A 73 8.76 14.02 6.40
C VAL A 73 7.25 13.93 6.20
N LEU A 74 6.79 14.51 5.09
CA LEU A 74 5.40 14.40 4.68
C LEU A 74 5.19 13.08 3.96
N THR A 75 4.17 12.33 4.38
CA THR A 75 3.87 11.01 3.83
C THR A 75 2.44 11.02 3.30
N ARG A 76 2.25 10.44 2.12
CA ARG A 76 0.91 10.31 1.55
C ARG A 76 0.74 8.94 0.89
N ALA A 77 -0.51 8.48 0.84
CA ALA A 77 -0.84 7.24 0.15
C ALA A 77 -0.76 7.43 -1.36
N GLU A 78 -0.20 6.45 -2.03
CA GLU A 78 -0.23 6.37 -3.49
C GLU A 78 -1.42 5.49 -3.90
N THR A 79 -2.61 6.09 -3.87
CA THR A 79 -3.85 5.35 -4.10
C THR A 79 -3.92 4.75 -5.50
N ALA A 80 -3.30 5.40 -6.49
CA ALA A 80 -3.24 4.86 -7.85
C ALA A 80 -2.53 3.51 -7.89
N ALA A 81 -1.50 3.33 -7.06
CA ALA A 81 -0.78 2.06 -7.00
C ALA A 81 -1.70 0.95 -6.48
N LEU A 82 -2.49 1.24 -5.44
CA LEU A 82 -3.43 0.25 -4.92
C LEU A 82 -4.56 -0.02 -5.92
N HIS A 83 -5.09 1.00 -6.57
CA HIS A 83 -6.08 0.79 -7.63
C HIS A 83 -5.53 -0.15 -8.71
N GLY A 84 -4.27 0.02 -9.09
CA GLY A 84 -3.64 -0.87 -10.06
C GLY A 84 -3.60 -2.32 -9.60
N VAL A 85 -3.32 -2.55 -8.31
CA VAL A 85 -3.31 -3.90 -7.74
C VAL A 85 -4.71 -4.51 -7.77
N VAL A 86 -5.72 -3.75 -7.33
CA VAL A 86 -7.11 -4.23 -7.32
C VAL A 86 -7.58 -4.54 -8.73
N ASP A 87 -7.32 -3.64 -9.67
CA ASP A 87 -7.70 -3.84 -11.06
C ASP A 87 -7.02 -5.07 -11.65
N TYR A 88 -5.76 -5.28 -11.34
CA TYR A 88 -5.02 -6.46 -11.79
C TYR A 88 -5.64 -7.75 -11.25
N LEU A 89 -5.93 -7.78 -9.95
CA LEU A 89 -6.52 -8.97 -9.32
C LEU A 89 -7.86 -9.35 -9.93
N LEU A 90 -8.63 -8.37 -10.36
CA LEU A 90 -9.96 -8.60 -10.93
C LEU A 90 -9.95 -8.64 -12.46
N SER A 91 -8.78 -8.45 -13.08
CA SER A 91 -8.68 -8.52 -14.53
C SER A 91 -9.11 -9.89 -15.03
N GLU A 92 -9.74 -9.90 -16.17
CA GLU A 92 -10.28 -11.12 -16.79
C GLU A 92 -11.34 -11.82 -15.94
N CYS A 93 -11.98 -11.06 -15.05
CA CYS A 93 -13.07 -11.60 -14.24
C CYS A 93 -14.11 -12.25 -15.13
N CYS A 94 -14.49 -13.46 -14.79
CA CYS A 94 -15.59 -14.20 -15.42
C CYS A 94 -15.36 -14.55 -16.90
N GLN A 95 -14.12 -14.46 -17.38
CA GLN A 95 -13.81 -14.86 -18.75
C GLN A 95 -13.61 -16.36 -18.91
N GLY A 96 -13.62 -17.07 -17.79
CA GLY A 96 -13.55 -18.53 -17.77
C GLY A 96 -12.13 -19.07 -17.79
N VAL A 97 -12.00 -20.25 -17.24
CA VAL A 97 -10.77 -21.05 -17.31
C VAL A 97 -11.20 -22.44 -17.79
N HIS A 98 -10.53 -22.93 -18.81
CA HIS A 98 -10.84 -24.26 -19.33
C HIS A 98 -9.98 -25.29 -18.61
N PRO A 99 -10.60 -26.24 -17.88
CA PRO A 99 -9.83 -27.28 -17.19
C PRO A 99 -9.05 -28.14 -18.17
N ARG A 100 -7.77 -28.30 -17.91
CA ARG A 100 -6.93 -29.13 -18.77
C ARG A 100 -7.31 -30.61 -18.70
N ALA A 101 -7.87 -31.04 -17.59
CA ALA A 101 -8.30 -32.42 -17.41
C ALA A 101 -9.38 -32.84 -18.41
N GLN A 102 -10.10 -31.89 -18.98
CA GLN A 102 -11.12 -32.20 -19.98
C GLN A 102 -10.52 -32.73 -21.27
N SER A 103 -9.25 -32.49 -21.47
CA SER A 103 -8.59 -33.00 -22.68
C SER A 103 -8.22 -34.46 -22.59
N ALA A 104 -8.33 -35.04 -21.43
CA ALA A 104 -8.00 -36.44 -21.23
C ALA A 104 -9.10 -37.39 -21.70
#